data_210a712a3431bb8ddd4d91277979366e
#
_entry.id   210a712a3431bb8ddd4d91277979366e
#
_cell.length_a   1.000
_cell.length_b   1.000
_cell.length_c   1.000
_cell.angle_alpha   90.00
_cell.angle_beta   90.00
_cell.angle_gamma   90.00
#
_symmetry.space_group_name_H-M   'P 1'
#
loop_
_entity.id
_entity.type
_entity.pdbx_description
1 polymer ?
#
loop_
_entity_poly.entity_id
_entity_poly.type
_entity_poly.pdbx_seq_one_letter_code
_entity_poly.pdbx_strand_id
1 'polypeptide(L)' 'MRYFDYKRIAQEAKIPPDKLAELCRLVRLEFPRDEMMYELHVLRACMAIRDGYVSVEEALKAEPSSKT' A
#
# COMPACT_ATOMS: atom_id res chain seq x y z
N MET A 1 -12.33 -0.93 -11.93
CA MET A 1 -12.44 -2.34 -11.59
C MET A 1 -11.36 -2.71 -10.56
N ARG A 2 -11.71 -3.60 -9.68
CA ARG A 2 -10.76 -4.01 -8.63
C ARG A 2 -10.30 -5.43 -8.83
N TYR A 3 -9.01 -5.63 -8.73
CA TYR A 3 -8.43 -6.98 -8.74
C TYR A 3 -8.27 -7.50 -7.33
N PHE A 4 -8.00 -6.62 -6.37
CA PHE A 4 -7.78 -7.01 -4.98
C PHE A 4 -8.45 -5.99 -4.06
N ASP A 5 -9.04 -6.49 -2.97
CA ASP A 5 -9.72 -5.62 -2.00
C ASP A 5 -8.74 -5.18 -0.91
N TYR A 6 -7.81 -4.31 -1.29
CA TYR A 6 -6.81 -3.84 -0.35
C TYR A 6 -7.40 -2.90 0.72
N LYS A 7 -8.54 -2.25 0.41
CA LYS A 7 -9.16 -1.36 1.38
C LYS A 7 -9.64 -2.11 2.61
N ARG A 8 -10.17 -3.32 2.41
CA ARG A 8 -10.60 -4.15 3.52
C ARG A 8 -9.40 -4.52 4.40
N ILE A 9 -8.30 -4.91 3.78
CA ILE A 9 -7.10 -5.28 4.53
C ILE A 9 -6.53 -4.06 5.25
N ALA A 10 -6.58 -2.89 4.63
CA ALA A 10 -6.13 -1.67 5.27
C ALA A 10 -6.94 -1.36 6.52
N GLN A 11 -8.25 -1.63 6.48
CA GLN A 11 -9.09 -1.45 7.65
C GLN A 11 -8.72 -2.43 8.75
N GLU A 12 -8.46 -3.68 8.39
CA GLU A 12 -8.03 -4.68 9.37
C GLU A 12 -6.69 -4.30 9.98
N ALA A 13 -5.82 -3.70 9.20
CA ALA A 13 -4.51 -3.23 9.66
C ALA A 13 -4.60 -1.92 10.44
N LYS A 14 -5.77 -1.30 10.48
CA LYS A 14 -6.01 -0.03 11.17
C LYS A 14 -5.14 1.09 10.64
N ILE A 15 -4.94 1.10 9.32
CA ILE A 15 -4.14 2.14 8.68
C ILE A 15 -4.98 3.41 8.56
N PRO A 16 -4.49 4.54 9.06
CA PRO A 16 -5.25 5.81 8.94
C PRO A 16 -5.48 6.15 7.47
N PRO A 17 -6.62 6.77 7.12
CA PRO A 17 -6.94 7.06 5.71
C PRO A 17 -5.90 7.92 5.02
N ASP A 18 -5.31 8.91 5.71
CA ASP A 18 -4.29 9.76 5.12
C ASP A 18 -3.02 8.97 4.82
N LYS A 19 -2.66 8.03 5.68
CA LYS A 19 -1.49 7.18 5.45
C LYS A 19 -1.73 6.20 4.32
N LEU A 20 -2.95 5.67 4.23
CA LEU A 20 -3.30 4.78 3.12
C LEU A 20 -3.23 5.54 1.80
N ALA A 21 -3.72 6.77 1.77
CA ALA A 21 -3.66 7.60 0.58
C ALA A 21 -2.21 7.85 0.16
N GLU A 22 -1.34 8.10 1.12
CA GLU A 22 0.08 8.29 0.84
C GLU A 22 0.70 7.03 0.25
N LEU A 23 0.41 5.87 0.86
CA LEU A 23 0.93 4.60 0.35
C LEU A 23 0.46 4.35 -1.08
N CYS A 24 -0.83 4.56 -1.32
CA CYS A 24 -1.38 4.36 -2.66
C CYS A 24 -0.72 5.30 -3.68
N ARG A 25 -0.46 6.54 -3.30
CA ARG A 25 0.19 7.50 -4.18
C ARG A 25 1.60 7.03 -4.56
N LEU A 26 2.35 6.55 -3.57
CA LEU A 26 3.71 6.08 -3.83
C LEU A 26 3.72 4.84 -4.72
N VAL A 27 2.81 3.90 -4.46
CA VAL A 27 2.73 2.70 -5.28
C VAL A 27 2.28 3.03 -6.70
N ARG A 28 1.37 4.01 -6.85
CA ARG A 28 0.92 4.42 -8.19
C ARG A 28 2.05 5.01 -9.01
N LEU A 29 3.00 5.69 -8.37
CA LEU A 29 4.15 6.20 -9.10
C LEU A 29 5.00 5.05 -9.68
N GLU A 30 5.01 3.92 -8.99
CA GLU A 30 5.76 2.75 -9.45
C GLU A 30 5.01 1.99 -10.53
N PHE A 31 3.68 1.94 -10.43
CA PHE A 31 2.84 1.21 -11.37
C PHE A 31 1.77 2.14 -11.94
N PRO A 32 2.17 3.12 -12.78
CA PRO A 32 1.20 4.13 -13.23
C PRO A 32 0.14 3.58 -14.17
N ARG A 33 0.39 2.46 -14.85
CA ARG A 33 -0.54 1.91 -15.83
C ARG A 33 -0.92 0.47 -15.58
N ASP A 34 -0.28 -0.18 -14.63
CA ASP A 34 -0.56 -1.59 -14.33
C ASP A 34 -1.46 -1.66 -13.12
N GLU A 35 -2.77 -1.64 -13.36
CA GLU A 35 -3.73 -1.60 -12.27
C GLU A 35 -3.64 -2.83 -11.39
N MET A 36 -3.45 -4.01 -12.00
CA MET A 36 -3.38 -5.23 -11.21
C MET A 36 -2.17 -5.23 -10.29
N MET A 37 -1.00 -4.86 -10.81
CA MET A 37 0.21 -4.81 -9.98
C MET A 37 0.14 -3.73 -8.93
N TYR A 38 -0.49 -2.59 -9.26
CA TYR A 38 -0.71 -1.54 -8.30
C TYR A 38 -1.52 -2.06 -7.12
N GLU A 39 -2.66 -2.70 -7.40
CA GLU A 39 -3.52 -3.18 -6.32
C GLU A 39 -2.87 -4.30 -5.53
N LEU A 40 -2.16 -5.19 -6.22
CA LEU A 40 -1.47 -6.29 -5.55
C LEU A 40 -0.40 -5.75 -4.61
N HIS A 41 0.36 -4.77 -5.06
CA HIS A 41 1.44 -4.20 -4.25
C HIS A 41 0.87 -3.50 -3.00
N VAL A 42 -0.20 -2.73 -3.19
CA VAL A 42 -0.86 -2.09 -2.05
C VAL A 42 -1.39 -3.14 -1.08
N LEU A 43 -2.02 -4.19 -1.61
CA LEU A 43 -2.53 -5.27 -0.79
C LEU A 43 -1.44 -5.91 0.05
N ARG A 44 -0.31 -6.22 -0.57
CA ARG A 44 0.82 -6.85 0.13
C ARG A 44 1.35 -5.96 1.25
N ALA A 45 1.47 -4.67 0.98
CA ALA A 45 1.92 -3.72 1.99
C ALA A 45 0.95 -3.69 3.17
N CYS A 46 -0.35 -3.63 2.88
CA CYS A 46 -1.36 -3.62 3.93
C CYS A 46 -1.34 -4.91 4.74
N MET A 47 -1.14 -6.05 4.09
CA MET A 47 -1.05 -7.33 4.79
C MET A 47 0.16 -7.39 5.72
N ALA A 48 1.30 -6.88 5.27
CA ALA A 48 2.50 -6.87 6.09
C ALA A 48 2.31 -5.99 7.33
N ILE A 49 1.62 -4.86 7.17
CA ILE A 49 1.31 -3.99 8.30
C ILE A 49 0.35 -4.69 9.24
N ARG A 50 -0.71 -5.30 8.69
CA ARG A 50 -1.70 -6.00 9.52
C ARG A 50 -1.06 -7.10 10.34
N ASP A 51 -0.14 -7.84 9.75
CA ASP A 51 0.48 -8.98 10.40
C ASP A 51 1.69 -8.62 11.26
N GLY A 52 2.02 -7.33 11.32
CA GLY A 52 3.06 -6.85 12.24
C GLY A 52 4.48 -6.96 11.73
N TYR A 53 4.66 -7.26 10.45
CA TYR A 53 6.01 -7.34 9.89
C TYR A 53 6.66 -5.98 9.72
N VAL A 54 5.86 -4.97 9.39
CA VAL A 54 6.35 -3.60 9.23
C VAL A 54 5.31 -2.64 9.80
N SER A 55 5.75 -1.44 10.14
CA SER A 55 4.84 -0.36 10.51
C SER A 55 4.42 0.40 9.26
N VAL A 56 3.40 1.27 9.40
CA VAL A 56 2.97 2.12 8.30
C VAL A 56 4.13 2.98 7.82
N GLU A 57 4.87 3.57 8.75
CA GLU A 57 6.00 4.43 8.41
C GLU A 57 7.09 3.67 7.67
N GLU A 58 7.36 2.44 8.11
CA GLU A 58 8.36 1.62 7.44
C GLU A 58 7.92 1.26 6.02
N ALA A 59 6.62 0.95 5.85
CA ALA A 59 6.10 0.62 4.53
C ALA A 59 6.22 1.81 3.58
N LEU A 60 5.94 3.02 4.08
CA LEU A 60 6.04 4.22 3.26
C LEU A 60 7.49 4.48 2.84
N LYS A 61 8.44 4.22 3.73
CA LYS A 61 9.84 4.41 3.42
C LYS A 61 10.38 3.36 2.46
N ALA A 62 9.79 2.17 2.48
CA ALA A 62 10.30 1.07 1.66
C ALA A 62 9.90 1.19 0.20
N GLU A 63 8.94 2.06 -0.14
CA GLU A 63 8.53 2.22 -1.53
C GLU A 63 9.64 2.87 -2.34
N PRO A 64 10.01 2.26 -3.47
CA PRO A 64 11.11 2.81 -4.28
C PRO A 64 10.87 4.24 -4.74
N SER A 65 9.62 4.59 -5.01
CA SER A 65 9.27 5.93 -5.48
C SER A 65 9.47 6.98 -4.41
N SER A 66 9.60 6.60 -3.14
CA SER A 66 9.85 7.55 -2.06
C SER A 66 11.34 7.88 -1.92
N LYS A 67 12.17 7.16 -2.63
CA LYS A 67 13.61 7.44 -2.67
C LYS A 67 13.91 8.29 -3.88
N THR A 68 14.65 9.25 -3.75
CA THR A 68 15.02 10.07 -4.90
C THR A 68 16.51 10.08 -5.12
#